data_1190487e3fc2077eb4207f515f078f98
#
_entry.id   1190487e3fc2077eb4207f515f078f98
#
_cell.length_a   1.000
_cell.length_b   1.000
_cell.length_c   1.000
_cell.angle_alpha   90.00
_cell.angle_beta   90.00
_cell.angle_gamma   90.00
#
_symmetry.space_group_name_H-M   'P 1'
#
loop_
_entity.id
_entity.type
_entity.pdbx_description
1 polymer ?
#
loop_
_entity_poly.entity_id
_entity_poly.type
_entity_poly.pdbx_seq_one_letter_code
_entity_poly.pdbx_strand_id
1 'polypeptide(L)'
;AVFGFGRRNAVGRQYNGGNVSVMLPRYTTPPERNTRDWLEMFGRNPRLAVVDRIASDLSTCAGKLYRKDENGEEVEITDHPFLNFMAHPNPLYEMTSGACWRLQQIYLELKGEGYFVYEFDALGRPVELWPLPTHWVQQTPYVGYPYYEIRTTGGLIRQIPVDDIFCMKELNPLDPYKRGLGAAESLADEIETDEYAAKFQKKFFYNDATPTTLISMPGSSKDQRDRFRSEWNERFRGPFNSHGIATVDGNVTVTKLAENMRDMDMTEGRRFLRDAVLEHFGVPREIMGITESSNRATSEAAQYIYAQNVIMPRLNRREEAINTQILPFYGNDLVWHFDDVVPRSQEFDKAK
;
A
#
# COMPACT_ATOMS: atom_id res chain seq x y z
N ALA A 1 5.28 -38.30 4.21
CA ALA A 1 6.08 -38.02 5.39
C ALA A 1 5.60 -36.69 5.99
N VAL A 2 5.04 -36.76 7.18
CA VAL A 2 4.41 -35.70 7.93
C VAL A 2 5.48 -34.95 8.71
N PHE A 3 5.63 -33.63 8.49
CA PHE A 3 6.35 -32.79 9.44
C PHE A 3 5.34 -31.93 10.20
N GLY A 4 4.96 -32.41 11.38
CA GLY A 4 4.20 -31.63 12.35
C GLY A 4 5.16 -30.78 13.18
N PHE A 5 5.10 -29.46 13.06
CA PHE A 5 5.72 -28.55 14.02
C PHE A 5 4.78 -28.36 15.20
N GLY A 6 5.05 -29.09 16.27
CA GLY A 6 4.37 -28.92 17.54
C GLY A 6 4.69 -27.56 18.16
N ARG A 7 3.65 -26.79 18.49
CA ARG A 7 3.75 -25.61 19.35
C ARG A 7 4.36 -26.03 20.69
N ARG A 8 5.55 -25.57 20.99
CA ARG A 8 6.12 -25.66 22.34
C ARG A 8 5.40 -24.65 23.23
N ASN A 9 4.51 -25.14 24.08
CA ASN A 9 4.02 -24.36 25.20
C ASN A 9 5.21 -24.03 26.11
N ALA A 10 5.51 -22.74 26.26
CA ALA A 10 6.46 -22.28 27.24
C ALA A 10 5.86 -22.55 28.64
N VAL A 11 6.38 -23.56 29.31
CA VAL A 11 6.07 -23.85 30.70
C VAL A 11 6.73 -22.76 31.55
N GLY A 12 5.92 -21.87 32.11
CA GLY A 12 6.37 -20.88 33.07
C GLY A 12 6.96 -21.55 34.31
N ARG A 13 8.24 -21.31 34.59
CA ARG A 13 8.84 -21.63 35.90
C ARG A 13 8.19 -20.74 36.96
N GLN A 14 7.40 -21.32 37.85
CA GLN A 14 6.98 -20.66 39.06
C GLN A 14 8.20 -20.51 39.98
N TYR A 15 8.62 -19.28 40.22
CA TYR A 15 9.48 -18.95 41.35
C TYR A 15 8.58 -18.66 42.55
N ASN A 16 8.56 -19.59 43.52
CA ASN A 16 7.98 -19.36 44.85
C ASN A 16 8.96 -18.51 45.66
N GLY A 17 8.62 -17.25 45.84
CA GLY A 17 9.37 -16.34 46.70
C GLY A 17 8.85 -14.90 46.60
N GLY A 18 7.94 -14.54 47.52
CA GLY A 18 7.57 -13.15 47.84
C GLY A 18 6.72 -12.44 46.79
N ASN A 19 5.55 -11.95 47.20
CA ASN A 19 4.60 -11.16 46.41
C ASN A 19 5.21 -9.85 45.87
N VAL A 20 5.97 -9.92 44.77
CA VAL A 20 6.21 -8.80 43.88
C VAL A 20 5.72 -9.24 42.50
N SER A 21 4.47 -8.94 42.23
CA SER A 21 3.94 -9.03 40.86
C SER A 21 4.60 -7.95 40.01
N VAL A 22 5.81 -8.22 39.55
CA VAL A 22 6.40 -7.42 38.46
C VAL A 22 5.61 -7.80 37.21
N MET A 23 4.59 -7.01 36.86
CA MET A 23 4.02 -7.04 35.54
C MET A 23 5.11 -6.54 34.58
N LEU A 24 5.95 -7.45 34.11
CA LEU A 24 6.76 -7.20 32.93
C LEU A 24 5.80 -6.86 31.80
N PRO A 25 5.97 -5.73 31.13
CA PRO A 25 5.17 -5.44 29.95
C PRO A 25 5.33 -6.64 29.02
N ARG A 26 4.23 -7.31 28.69
CA ARG A 26 4.23 -8.31 27.64
C ARG A 26 4.55 -7.54 26.37
N TYR A 27 5.73 -7.75 25.81
CA TYR A 27 6.02 -7.35 24.46
C TYR A 27 5.07 -8.15 23.56
N THR A 28 3.95 -7.57 23.26
CA THR A 28 3.03 -8.12 22.27
C THR A 28 3.61 -7.80 20.92
N THR A 29 3.97 -8.83 20.16
CA THR A 29 4.27 -8.68 18.73
C THR A 29 3.05 -8.02 18.08
N PRO A 30 3.22 -6.96 17.28
CA PRO A 30 2.12 -6.40 16.52
C PRO A 30 1.39 -7.50 15.75
N PRO A 31 0.06 -7.47 15.66
CA PRO A 31 -0.68 -8.45 14.89
C PRO A 31 -0.31 -8.37 13.41
N GLU A 32 -0.15 -9.50 12.75
CA GLU A 32 0.03 -9.55 11.31
C GLU A 32 -1.16 -8.91 10.59
N ARG A 33 -0.88 -8.12 9.55
CA ARG A 33 -1.92 -7.45 8.78
C ARG A 33 -2.54 -8.41 7.77
N ASN A 34 -3.86 -8.41 7.71
CA ASN A 34 -4.59 -9.12 6.68
C ASN A 34 -4.73 -8.24 5.40
N THR A 35 -5.26 -8.83 4.33
CA THR A 35 -5.45 -8.14 3.04
C THR A 35 -6.26 -6.86 3.17
N ARG A 36 -7.30 -6.86 3.98
CA ARG A 36 -8.16 -5.70 4.19
C ARG A 36 -7.41 -4.56 4.89
N ASP A 37 -6.56 -4.89 5.87
CA ASP A 37 -5.75 -3.89 6.60
C ASP A 37 -4.82 -3.13 5.64
N TRP A 38 -4.22 -3.82 4.65
CA TRP A 38 -3.39 -3.20 3.62
C TRP A 38 -4.18 -2.22 2.74
N LEU A 39 -5.38 -2.60 2.32
CA LEU A 39 -6.25 -1.74 1.53
C LEU A 39 -6.72 -0.51 2.34
N GLU A 40 -7.03 -0.70 3.63
CA GLU A 40 -7.39 0.40 4.52
C GLU A 40 -6.19 1.34 4.78
N MET A 41 -4.97 0.81 4.86
CA MET A 41 -3.75 1.59 4.99
C MET A 41 -3.48 2.48 3.79
N PHE A 42 -3.78 2.02 2.58
CA PHE A 42 -3.62 2.82 1.37
C PHE A 42 -4.31 4.19 1.48
N GLY A 43 -5.51 4.24 2.07
CA GLY A 43 -6.23 5.49 2.30
C GLY A 43 -5.74 6.34 3.49
N ARG A 44 -4.83 5.83 4.33
CA ARG A 44 -4.42 6.47 5.58
C ARG A 44 -2.94 6.82 5.64
N ASN A 45 -2.09 6.01 5.04
CA ASN A 45 -0.64 6.19 5.14
C ASN A 45 -0.11 6.91 3.89
N PRO A 46 0.41 8.15 4.04
CA PRO A 46 0.91 8.93 2.92
C PRO A 46 2.14 8.29 2.22
N ARG A 47 2.79 7.29 2.83
CA ARG A 47 3.91 6.57 2.20
C ARG A 47 3.44 5.72 1.02
N LEU A 48 2.19 5.27 1.06
CA LEU A 48 1.57 4.51 -0.03
C LEU A 48 1.09 5.38 -1.20
N ALA A 49 1.28 6.70 -1.16
CA ALA A 49 1.04 7.58 -2.31
C ALA A 49 1.87 7.21 -3.54
N VAL A 50 3.03 6.54 -3.35
CA VAL A 50 3.84 6.01 -4.45
C VAL A 50 3.08 4.95 -5.25
N VAL A 51 2.30 4.11 -4.59
CA VAL A 51 1.44 3.09 -5.24
C VAL A 51 0.39 3.76 -6.11
N ASP A 52 -0.26 4.80 -5.58
CA ASP A 52 -1.25 5.57 -6.33
C ASP A 52 -0.62 6.30 -7.53
N ARG A 53 0.59 6.84 -7.37
CA ARG A 53 1.34 7.47 -8.45
C ARG A 53 1.61 6.49 -9.59
N ILE A 54 2.17 5.32 -9.28
CA ILE A 54 2.44 4.27 -10.28
C ILE A 54 1.15 3.83 -10.98
N ALA A 55 0.10 3.55 -10.20
CA ALA A 55 -1.17 3.08 -10.73
C ALA A 55 -1.85 4.13 -11.63
N SER A 56 -1.77 5.40 -11.26
CA SER A 56 -2.30 6.52 -12.04
C SER A 56 -1.56 6.67 -13.37
N ASP A 57 -0.24 6.68 -13.35
CA ASP A 57 0.57 6.83 -14.56
C ASP A 57 0.34 5.66 -15.52
N LEU A 58 0.31 4.42 -15.02
CA LEU A 58 0.00 3.23 -15.82
C LEU A 58 -1.42 3.25 -16.42
N SER A 59 -2.38 3.87 -15.74
CA SER A 59 -3.76 3.94 -16.22
C SER A 59 -3.97 4.91 -17.39
N THR A 60 -3.01 5.81 -17.61
CA THR A 60 -3.04 6.79 -18.69
C THR A 60 -2.29 6.33 -19.95
N CYS A 61 -1.55 5.21 -19.86
CA CYS A 61 -0.80 4.70 -21.01
C CYS A 61 -1.74 4.17 -22.09
N ALA A 62 -1.58 4.67 -23.29
CA ALA A 62 -2.35 4.25 -24.46
C ALA A 62 -1.78 2.96 -25.06
N GLY A 63 -2.61 2.22 -25.76
CA GLY A 63 -2.19 1.04 -26.49
C GLY A 63 -2.97 0.90 -27.78
N LYS A 64 -2.49 0.02 -28.65
CA LYS A 64 -3.00 -0.21 -29.99
C LYS A 64 -3.21 -1.69 -30.27
N LEU A 65 -4.21 -1.98 -31.07
CA LEU A 65 -4.52 -3.32 -31.55
C LEU A 65 -3.93 -3.55 -32.93
N TYR A 66 -3.29 -4.71 -33.07
CA TYR A 66 -2.72 -5.14 -34.34
C TYR A 66 -3.28 -6.49 -34.76
N ARG A 67 -3.29 -6.76 -36.03
CA ARG A 67 -3.54 -8.08 -36.59
C ARG A 67 -2.28 -8.58 -37.28
N LYS A 68 -1.91 -9.81 -36.97
CA LYS A 68 -0.83 -10.53 -37.65
C LYS A 68 -1.36 -11.09 -38.98
N ASP A 69 -0.71 -10.74 -40.08
CA ASP A 69 -0.98 -11.32 -41.39
C ASP A 69 -0.31 -12.72 -41.53
N GLU A 70 -0.49 -13.36 -42.68
CA GLU A 70 0.10 -14.68 -42.97
C GLU A 70 1.63 -14.66 -42.96
N ASN A 71 2.26 -13.51 -43.16
CA ASN A 71 3.71 -13.31 -43.15
C ASN A 71 4.24 -12.97 -41.71
N GLY A 72 3.34 -12.75 -40.76
CA GLY A 72 3.68 -12.34 -39.40
C GLY A 72 3.88 -10.83 -39.25
N GLU A 73 3.56 -10.03 -40.27
CA GLU A 73 3.56 -8.58 -40.16
C GLU A 73 2.35 -8.09 -39.37
N GLU A 74 2.56 -7.07 -38.53
CA GLU A 74 1.52 -6.49 -37.69
C GLU A 74 0.91 -5.25 -38.32
N VAL A 75 -0.39 -5.30 -38.62
CA VAL A 75 -1.17 -4.21 -39.19
C VAL A 75 -2.09 -3.64 -38.10
N GLU A 76 -2.00 -2.34 -37.86
CA GLU A 76 -2.84 -1.63 -36.88
C GLU A 76 -4.32 -1.69 -37.25
N ILE A 77 -5.18 -1.99 -36.30
CA ILE A 77 -6.64 -2.04 -36.43
C ILE A 77 -7.24 -0.93 -35.57
N THR A 78 -8.06 -0.10 -36.17
CA THR A 78 -8.73 1.04 -35.51
C THR A 78 -10.22 0.82 -35.26
N ASP A 79 -10.82 -0.20 -35.85
CA ASP A 79 -12.22 -0.57 -35.67
C ASP A 79 -12.36 -2.05 -35.35
N HIS A 80 -12.56 -2.33 -34.05
CA HIS A 80 -12.72 -3.69 -33.55
C HIS A 80 -13.48 -3.69 -32.22
N PRO A 81 -14.36 -4.69 -31.94
CA PRO A 81 -15.12 -4.77 -30.68
C PRO A 81 -14.26 -4.74 -29.42
N PHE A 82 -13.06 -5.31 -29.47
CA PHE A 82 -12.10 -5.27 -28.38
C PHE A 82 -11.69 -3.84 -27.99
N LEU A 83 -11.53 -2.93 -28.97
CA LEU A 83 -11.18 -1.54 -28.68
C LEU A 83 -12.28 -0.82 -27.91
N ASN A 84 -13.56 -1.08 -28.26
CA ASN A 84 -14.68 -0.54 -27.53
C ASN A 84 -14.77 -1.13 -26.11
N PHE A 85 -14.52 -2.43 -25.95
CA PHE A 85 -14.42 -3.07 -24.65
C PHE A 85 -13.31 -2.45 -23.77
N MET A 86 -12.11 -2.22 -24.33
CA MET A 86 -11.01 -1.59 -23.59
C MET A 86 -11.30 -0.13 -23.25
N ALA A 87 -12.02 0.61 -24.08
CA ALA A 87 -12.42 1.99 -23.83
C ALA A 87 -13.51 2.10 -22.74
N HIS A 88 -14.44 1.12 -22.72
CA HIS A 88 -15.62 1.11 -21.85
C HIS A 88 -15.77 -0.26 -21.18
N PRO A 89 -14.84 -0.62 -20.27
CA PRO A 89 -14.82 -1.97 -19.70
C PRO A 89 -15.89 -2.22 -18.62
N ASN A 90 -16.61 -1.18 -18.18
CA ASN A 90 -17.63 -1.30 -17.14
C ASN A 90 -18.82 -0.38 -17.45
N PRO A 91 -20.07 -0.82 -17.19
CA PRO A 91 -21.27 -0.02 -17.45
C PRO A 91 -21.46 1.13 -16.47
N LEU A 92 -20.80 1.12 -15.31
CA LEU A 92 -20.85 2.21 -14.34
C LEU A 92 -20.00 3.39 -14.86
N TYR A 93 -20.61 4.57 -14.99
CA TYR A 93 -19.95 5.74 -15.56
C TYR A 93 -18.72 6.21 -14.76
N GLU A 94 -18.67 5.97 -13.45
CA GLU A 94 -17.53 6.24 -12.60
C GLU A 94 -16.38 5.22 -12.73
N MET A 95 -16.67 4.03 -13.28
CA MET A 95 -15.69 2.98 -13.53
C MET A 95 -15.14 3.04 -14.95
N THR A 96 -14.52 4.16 -15.28
CA THR A 96 -13.84 4.33 -16.57
C THR A 96 -12.72 3.31 -16.75
N SER A 97 -12.24 3.13 -17.98
CA SER A 97 -11.07 2.27 -18.27
C SER A 97 -9.88 2.60 -17.36
N GLY A 98 -9.54 3.89 -17.27
CA GLY A 98 -8.47 4.33 -16.37
C GLY A 98 -8.74 3.98 -14.90
N ALA A 99 -9.98 4.16 -14.42
CA ALA A 99 -10.34 3.83 -13.04
C ALA A 99 -10.22 2.31 -12.76
N CYS A 100 -10.70 1.47 -13.66
CA CYS A 100 -10.60 0.02 -13.54
C CYS A 100 -9.14 -0.45 -13.48
N TRP A 101 -8.32 -0.03 -14.44
CA TRP A 101 -6.91 -0.43 -14.51
C TRP A 101 -6.05 0.17 -13.39
N ARG A 102 -6.37 1.39 -12.93
CA ARG A 102 -5.73 1.99 -11.76
C ARG A 102 -6.04 1.19 -10.49
N LEU A 103 -7.30 0.83 -10.27
CA LEU A 103 -7.71 0.05 -9.11
C LEU A 103 -7.05 -1.34 -9.10
N GLN A 104 -7.03 -2.02 -10.25
CA GLN A 104 -6.37 -3.32 -10.39
C GLN A 104 -4.87 -3.22 -10.07
N GLN A 105 -4.18 -2.16 -10.54
CA GLN A 105 -2.76 -1.95 -10.24
C GLN A 105 -2.52 -1.67 -8.75
N ILE A 106 -3.40 -0.90 -8.10
CA ILE A 106 -3.31 -0.68 -6.65
C ILE A 106 -3.37 -2.01 -5.89
N TYR A 107 -4.30 -2.90 -6.27
CA TYR A 107 -4.37 -4.23 -5.67
C TYR A 107 -3.09 -5.04 -5.90
N LEU A 108 -2.55 -4.98 -7.11
CA LEU A 108 -1.34 -5.69 -7.49
C LEU A 108 -0.11 -5.23 -6.67
N GLU A 109 0.09 -3.92 -6.53
CA GLU A 109 1.21 -3.37 -5.74
C GLU A 109 1.06 -3.66 -4.23
N LEU A 110 -0.17 -3.60 -3.70
CA LEU A 110 -0.40 -3.80 -2.27
C LEU A 110 -0.39 -5.28 -1.87
N LYS A 111 -0.99 -6.15 -2.70
CA LYS A 111 -1.24 -7.56 -2.35
C LYS A 111 -0.66 -8.57 -3.33
N GLY A 112 -0.02 -8.09 -4.40
CA GLY A 112 0.57 -8.94 -5.41
C GLY A 112 -0.44 -9.66 -6.30
N GLU A 113 -1.70 -9.24 -6.29
CA GLU A 113 -2.74 -9.85 -7.11
C GLU A 113 -3.89 -8.88 -7.36
N GLY A 114 -4.41 -8.89 -8.58
CA GLY A 114 -5.55 -8.07 -8.98
C GLY A 114 -6.44 -8.85 -9.93
N TYR A 115 -7.74 -8.74 -9.75
CA TYR A 115 -8.74 -9.55 -10.42
C TYR A 115 -9.83 -8.71 -11.06
N PHE A 116 -10.30 -9.15 -12.24
CA PHE A 116 -11.58 -8.75 -12.82
C PHE A 116 -12.44 -9.98 -13.06
N VAL A 117 -13.73 -9.86 -12.83
CA VAL A 117 -14.71 -10.85 -13.27
C VAL A 117 -15.22 -10.42 -14.64
N TYR A 118 -15.25 -11.36 -15.58
CA TYR A 118 -15.82 -11.13 -16.90
C TYR A 118 -17.35 -11.22 -16.87
N GLU A 119 -17.99 -10.38 -17.66
CA GLU A 119 -19.34 -10.59 -18.16
C GLU A 119 -19.27 -10.83 -19.66
N PHE A 120 -19.97 -11.86 -20.15
CA PHE A 120 -19.85 -12.31 -21.53
C PHE A 120 -21.10 -11.99 -22.33
N ASP A 121 -20.94 -11.73 -23.63
CA ASP A 121 -22.03 -11.64 -24.59
C ASP A 121 -22.51 -13.05 -25.01
N ALA A 122 -23.57 -13.09 -25.85
CA ALA A 122 -24.12 -14.34 -26.39
C ALA A 122 -23.14 -15.13 -27.29
N LEU A 123 -22.05 -14.51 -27.72
CA LEU A 123 -20.99 -15.12 -28.54
C LEU A 123 -19.80 -15.60 -27.67
N GLY A 124 -19.90 -15.45 -26.35
CA GLY A 124 -18.83 -15.83 -25.41
C GLY A 124 -17.63 -14.86 -25.41
N ARG A 125 -17.82 -13.60 -25.81
CA ARG A 125 -16.78 -12.58 -25.75
C ARG A 125 -16.99 -11.72 -24.50
N PRO A 126 -15.93 -11.39 -23.76
CA PRO A 126 -16.01 -10.45 -22.64
C PRO A 126 -16.53 -9.09 -23.12
N VAL A 127 -17.55 -8.56 -22.44
CA VAL A 127 -18.10 -7.22 -22.72
C VAL A 127 -17.96 -6.28 -21.53
N GLU A 128 -17.77 -6.83 -20.34
CA GLU A 128 -17.56 -6.04 -19.13
C GLU A 128 -16.48 -6.67 -18.25
N LEU A 129 -15.74 -5.78 -17.53
CA LEU A 129 -14.79 -6.13 -16.46
C LEU A 129 -15.28 -5.57 -15.14
N TRP A 130 -15.50 -6.43 -14.18
CA TRP A 130 -15.89 -6.06 -12.84
C TRP A 130 -14.72 -6.20 -11.88
N PRO A 131 -14.14 -5.11 -11.35
CA PRO A 131 -13.05 -5.19 -10.38
C PRO A 131 -13.48 -6.00 -9.15
N LEU A 132 -12.71 -7.04 -8.85
CA LEU A 132 -12.96 -7.87 -7.68
C LEU A 132 -12.03 -7.46 -6.54
N PRO A 133 -12.55 -6.95 -5.41
CA PRO A 133 -11.73 -6.61 -4.27
C PRO A 133 -10.92 -7.81 -3.77
N THR A 134 -9.60 -7.67 -3.67
CA THR A 134 -8.68 -8.78 -3.36
C THR A 134 -8.99 -9.45 -2.02
N HIS A 135 -9.48 -8.68 -1.04
CA HIS A 135 -9.85 -9.21 0.28
C HIS A 135 -11.14 -10.04 0.27
N TRP A 136 -11.92 -10.00 -0.82
CA TRP A 136 -13.09 -10.89 -0.98
C TRP A 136 -12.67 -12.30 -1.39
N VAL A 137 -11.52 -12.46 -2.05
CA VAL A 137 -11.00 -13.76 -2.48
C VAL A 137 -10.51 -14.52 -1.25
N GLN A 138 -11.21 -15.60 -0.91
CA GLN A 138 -10.89 -16.48 0.23
C GLN A 138 -10.01 -17.64 -0.20
N GLN A 139 -10.29 -18.20 -1.38
CA GLN A 139 -9.60 -19.35 -1.94
C GLN A 139 -9.27 -19.09 -3.41
N THR A 140 -8.03 -19.36 -3.78
CA THR A 140 -7.58 -19.36 -5.17
C THR A 140 -7.65 -20.78 -5.75
N PRO A 141 -7.77 -20.95 -7.09
CA PRO A 141 -7.82 -22.25 -7.72
C PRO A 141 -6.56 -23.09 -7.43
N TYR A 142 -6.76 -24.40 -7.36
CA TYR A 142 -5.66 -25.38 -7.27
C TYR A 142 -6.02 -26.68 -8.04
N VAL A 143 -5.07 -27.58 -8.16
CA VAL A 143 -5.28 -28.83 -8.91
C VAL A 143 -6.47 -29.60 -8.34
N GLY A 144 -7.49 -29.81 -9.18
CA GLY A 144 -8.76 -30.46 -8.79
C GLY A 144 -9.85 -29.50 -8.26
N TYR A 145 -9.57 -28.20 -8.19
CA TYR A 145 -10.55 -27.19 -7.79
C TYR A 145 -10.37 -25.92 -8.63
N PRO A 146 -10.98 -25.85 -9.83
CA PRO A 146 -10.80 -24.74 -10.78
C PRO A 146 -11.71 -23.54 -10.50
N TYR A 147 -11.88 -23.15 -9.25
CA TYR A 147 -12.74 -22.05 -8.84
C TYR A 147 -12.04 -21.10 -7.89
N TYR A 148 -12.33 -19.81 -8.02
CA TYR A 148 -12.11 -18.83 -6.97
C TYR A 148 -13.30 -18.84 -6.02
N GLU A 149 -13.06 -18.90 -4.72
CA GLU A 149 -14.09 -18.69 -3.71
C GLU A 149 -14.03 -17.25 -3.21
N ILE A 150 -15.11 -16.53 -3.36
CA ILE A 150 -15.23 -15.15 -2.92
C ILE A 150 -16.26 -15.01 -1.80
N ARG A 151 -15.98 -14.13 -0.85
CA ARG A 151 -16.93 -13.72 0.18
C ARG A 151 -17.17 -12.22 0.07
N THR A 152 -18.37 -11.84 -0.36
CA THR A 152 -18.77 -10.44 -0.46
C THR A 152 -18.94 -9.78 0.92
N THR A 153 -19.00 -8.46 0.96
CA THR A 153 -19.26 -7.70 2.20
C THR A 153 -20.54 -8.12 2.93
N GLY A 154 -21.55 -8.59 2.19
CA GLY A 154 -22.79 -9.15 2.75
C GLY A 154 -22.66 -10.58 3.28
N GLY A 155 -21.47 -11.18 3.29
CA GLY A 155 -21.22 -12.54 3.76
C GLY A 155 -21.61 -13.64 2.78
N LEU A 156 -22.10 -13.29 1.59
CA LEU A 156 -22.46 -14.27 0.56
C LEU A 156 -21.16 -14.88 -0.02
N ILE A 157 -21.10 -16.21 -0.02
CA ILE A 157 -20.01 -16.97 -0.64
C ILE A 157 -20.44 -17.38 -2.05
N ARG A 158 -19.57 -17.14 -3.02
CA ARG A 158 -19.74 -17.57 -4.41
C ARG A 158 -18.46 -18.22 -4.93
N GLN A 159 -18.64 -19.22 -5.79
CA GLN A 159 -17.58 -19.85 -6.56
C GLN A 159 -17.63 -19.30 -7.98
N ILE A 160 -16.49 -18.81 -8.47
CA ILE A 160 -16.37 -18.28 -9.83
C ILE A 160 -15.33 -19.16 -10.54
N PRO A 161 -15.66 -19.71 -11.72
CA PRO A 161 -14.71 -20.49 -12.52
C PRO A 161 -13.46 -19.67 -12.86
N VAL A 162 -12.33 -20.34 -13.00
CA VAL A 162 -11.06 -19.69 -13.39
C VAL A 162 -11.15 -18.99 -14.74
N ASP A 163 -11.94 -19.54 -15.66
CA ASP A 163 -12.13 -18.99 -17.02
C ASP A 163 -12.97 -17.70 -17.05
N ASP A 164 -13.70 -17.42 -15.97
CA ASP A 164 -14.53 -16.22 -15.83
C ASP A 164 -13.77 -15.08 -15.12
N ILE A 165 -12.49 -15.26 -14.83
CA ILE A 165 -11.68 -14.27 -14.10
C ILE A 165 -10.41 -13.93 -14.88
N PHE A 166 -10.20 -12.63 -15.13
CA PHE A 166 -8.90 -12.08 -15.46
C PHE A 166 -8.08 -11.93 -14.17
N CYS A 167 -6.87 -12.46 -14.16
CA CYS A 167 -6.00 -12.41 -13.00
C CYS A 167 -4.60 -11.96 -13.40
N MET A 168 -4.09 -10.95 -12.72
CA MET A 168 -2.65 -10.65 -12.68
C MET A 168 -2.13 -10.96 -11.27
N LYS A 169 -0.97 -11.62 -11.21
CA LYS A 169 -0.37 -12.05 -9.95
C LYS A 169 1.14 -11.82 -9.96
N GLU A 170 1.66 -11.25 -8.88
CA GLU A 170 3.10 -11.18 -8.62
C GLU A 170 3.62 -12.55 -8.14
N LEU A 171 4.90 -12.78 -8.39
CA LEU A 171 5.54 -14.02 -7.97
C LEU A 171 5.60 -14.11 -6.44
N ASN A 172 5.22 -15.27 -5.92
CA ASN A 172 5.43 -15.64 -4.54
C ASN A 172 6.43 -16.80 -4.49
N PRO A 173 7.69 -16.56 -4.13
CA PRO A 173 8.71 -17.62 -4.12
C PRO A 173 8.48 -18.69 -3.04
N LEU A 174 7.66 -18.41 -2.03
CA LEU A 174 7.30 -19.39 -1.00
C LEU A 174 6.25 -20.40 -1.50
N ASP A 175 5.31 -19.93 -2.31
CA ASP A 175 4.28 -20.79 -2.90
C ASP A 175 3.76 -20.17 -4.22
N PRO A 176 4.38 -20.50 -5.35
CA PRO A 176 4.04 -19.89 -6.63
C PRO A 176 2.64 -20.26 -7.14
N TYR A 177 2.02 -21.28 -6.56
CA TYR A 177 0.69 -21.76 -6.95
C TYR A 177 -0.46 -21.12 -6.17
N LYS A 178 -0.16 -20.40 -5.09
CA LYS A 178 -1.15 -19.70 -4.25
C LYS A 178 -1.21 -18.21 -4.52
N ARG A 179 -1.43 -17.45 -3.45
CA ARG A 179 -1.58 -16.00 -3.47
C ARG A 179 -0.28 -15.31 -3.92
N GLY A 180 -0.41 -14.20 -4.64
CA GLY A 180 0.71 -13.33 -4.97
C GLY A 180 1.29 -12.65 -3.72
N LEU A 181 2.52 -12.15 -3.82
CA LEU A 181 3.18 -11.36 -2.80
C LEU A 181 3.31 -9.90 -3.29
N GLY A 182 2.64 -8.97 -2.62
CA GLY A 182 2.68 -7.57 -3.00
C GLY A 182 3.98 -6.88 -2.60
N ALA A 183 4.43 -5.93 -3.43
CA ALA A 183 5.61 -5.15 -3.11
C ALA A 183 5.48 -4.43 -1.75
N ALA A 184 4.30 -3.93 -1.40
CA ALA A 184 4.07 -3.29 -0.11
C ALA A 184 4.21 -4.25 1.08
N GLU A 185 4.00 -5.55 0.91
CA GLU A 185 4.12 -6.53 2.01
C GLU A 185 5.56 -6.68 2.50
N SER A 186 6.54 -6.53 1.61
CA SER A 186 7.97 -6.57 2.00
C SER A 186 8.41 -5.31 2.76
N LEU A 187 7.62 -4.24 2.72
CA LEU A 187 7.82 -2.99 3.47
C LEU A 187 6.95 -2.90 4.73
N ALA A 188 6.41 -4.03 5.21
CA ALA A 188 5.48 -4.04 6.32
C ALA A 188 6.04 -3.32 7.56
N ASP A 189 7.26 -3.64 7.94
CA ASP A 189 7.93 -3.10 9.13
C ASP A 189 8.18 -1.58 8.99
N GLU A 190 8.64 -1.12 7.83
CA GLU A 190 8.89 0.29 7.55
C GLU A 190 7.60 1.13 7.58
N ILE A 191 6.55 0.61 6.94
CA ILE A 191 5.25 1.29 6.89
C ILE A 191 4.60 1.33 8.28
N GLU A 192 4.67 0.24 9.03
CA GLU A 192 4.16 0.18 10.41
C GLU A 192 4.95 1.09 11.35
N THR A 193 6.28 1.12 11.21
CA THR A 193 7.13 2.01 11.99
C THR A 193 6.77 3.47 11.74
N ASP A 194 6.57 3.90 10.48
CA ASP A 194 6.11 5.27 10.17
C ASP A 194 4.72 5.56 10.78
N GLU A 195 3.81 4.59 10.74
CA GLU A 195 2.48 4.73 11.34
C GLU A 195 2.54 4.90 12.85
N TYR A 196 3.35 4.09 13.55
CA TYR A 196 3.56 4.23 14.98
C TYR A 196 4.25 5.54 15.35
N ALA A 197 5.25 5.97 14.57
CA ALA A 197 5.89 7.26 14.74
C ALA A 197 4.90 8.43 14.59
N ALA A 198 4.04 8.36 13.58
CA ALA A 198 2.98 9.36 13.36
C ALA A 198 1.96 9.38 14.52
N LYS A 199 1.53 8.20 14.99
CA LYS A 199 0.62 8.07 16.15
C LYS A 199 1.26 8.61 17.42
N PHE A 200 2.54 8.33 17.64
CA PHE A 200 3.29 8.85 18.78
C PHE A 200 3.37 10.38 18.73
N GLN A 201 3.79 10.96 17.59
CA GLN A 201 3.83 12.41 17.40
C GLN A 201 2.47 13.05 17.64
N LYS A 202 1.40 12.46 17.07
CA LYS A 202 0.03 12.95 17.27
C LYS A 202 -0.36 12.96 18.74
N LYS A 203 -0.10 11.87 19.48
CA LYS A 203 -0.38 11.79 20.92
C LYS A 203 0.46 12.79 21.71
N PHE A 204 1.72 12.96 21.34
CA PHE A 204 2.61 13.90 21.97
C PHE A 204 2.06 15.34 21.87
N PHE A 205 1.67 15.79 20.67
CA PHE A 205 1.07 17.11 20.47
C PHE A 205 -0.32 17.25 21.11
N TYR A 206 -1.13 16.18 21.07
CA TYR A 206 -2.46 16.19 21.65
C TYR A 206 -2.46 16.29 23.17
N ASN A 207 -1.48 15.68 23.84
CA ASN A 207 -1.36 15.65 25.30
C ASN A 207 -0.45 16.77 25.85
N ASP A 208 -0.12 17.80 25.05
CA ASP A 208 0.76 18.92 25.41
C ASP A 208 2.16 18.49 25.84
N ALA A 209 2.66 17.40 25.35
CA ALA A 209 4.00 16.92 25.64
C ALA A 209 4.31 16.76 27.16
N THR A 210 3.32 16.70 28.01
CA THR A 210 3.47 16.83 29.45
C THR A 210 3.42 15.58 30.30
N PRO A 211 3.42 14.35 29.83
CA PRO A 211 3.53 13.23 30.76
C PRO A 211 4.93 13.08 31.36
N THR A 212 5.84 13.96 31.05
CA THR A 212 7.26 13.89 31.35
C THR A 212 7.70 14.83 32.45
N THR A 213 6.74 15.46 33.11
CA THR A 213 7.02 16.33 34.25
C THR A 213 6.55 15.66 35.54
N LEU A 214 7.47 15.33 36.42
CA LEU A 214 7.17 14.91 37.78
C LEU A 214 7.04 16.16 38.67
N ILE A 215 5.87 16.37 39.21
CA ILE A 215 5.62 17.45 40.18
C ILE A 215 5.60 16.85 41.56
N SER A 216 6.62 17.14 42.35
CA SER A 216 6.71 16.71 43.77
C SER A 216 6.17 17.83 44.66
N MET A 217 5.21 17.50 45.52
CA MET A 217 4.58 18.40 46.50
C MET A 217 4.72 17.78 47.88
N PRO A 218 5.87 17.90 48.54
CA PRO A 218 6.09 17.33 49.86
C PRO A 218 5.12 17.92 50.89
N GLY A 219 4.49 17.09 51.69
CA GLY A 219 3.59 17.51 52.76
C GLY A 219 2.15 17.85 52.34
N SER A 220 1.83 17.75 51.05
CA SER A 220 0.46 18.02 50.57
C SER A 220 -0.47 16.83 50.81
N SER A 221 -1.75 17.13 51.15
CA SER A 221 -2.80 16.13 51.24
C SER A 221 -3.22 15.63 49.84
N LYS A 222 -3.94 14.50 49.80
CA LYS A 222 -4.46 13.96 48.54
C LYS A 222 -5.36 14.99 47.80
N ASP A 223 -6.24 15.66 48.58
CA ASP A 223 -7.17 16.65 48.00
C ASP A 223 -6.46 17.87 47.41
N GLN A 224 -5.36 18.31 48.03
CA GLN A 224 -4.53 19.39 47.51
C GLN A 224 -3.85 18.98 46.19
N ARG A 225 -3.34 17.75 46.09
CA ARG A 225 -2.75 17.24 44.85
C ARG A 225 -3.78 17.07 43.74
N ASP A 226 -4.99 16.60 44.08
CA ASP A 226 -6.06 16.41 43.09
C ASP A 226 -6.59 17.77 42.55
N ARG A 227 -6.73 18.77 43.44
CA ARG A 227 -7.05 20.14 43.03
C ARG A 227 -5.98 20.74 42.12
N PHE A 228 -4.74 20.66 42.52
CA PHE A 228 -3.62 21.14 41.71
C PHE A 228 -3.59 20.46 40.32
N ARG A 229 -3.80 19.14 40.28
CA ARG A 229 -3.87 18.40 39.01
C ARG A 229 -5.03 18.86 38.13
N SER A 230 -6.20 19.13 38.69
CA SER A 230 -7.35 19.66 37.96
C SER A 230 -7.06 21.05 37.40
N GLU A 231 -6.59 21.98 38.25
CA GLU A 231 -6.26 23.35 37.83
C GLU A 231 -5.13 23.40 36.78
N TRP A 232 -4.12 22.52 36.95
CA TRP A 232 -3.03 22.38 35.98
C TRP A 232 -3.55 21.91 34.63
N ASN A 233 -4.37 20.87 34.60
CA ASN A 233 -4.96 20.34 33.37
C ASN A 233 -5.89 21.37 32.70
N GLU A 234 -6.65 22.12 33.45
CA GLU A 234 -7.57 23.14 32.92
C GLU A 234 -6.84 24.34 32.31
N ARG A 235 -5.73 24.77 32.91
CA ARG A 235 -4.95 25.93 32.44
C ARG A 235 -3.94 25.60 31.31
N PHE A 236 -3.35 24.43 31.30
CA PHE A 236 -2.20 24.11 30.46
C PHE A 236 -2.45 22.98 29.48
N ARG A 237 -3.61 22.33 29.47
CA ARG A 237 -3.93 21.29 28.53
C ARG A 237 -4.49 21.85 27.23
N GLY A 238 -3.93 21.42 26.08
CA GLY A 238 -4.40 21.76 24.74
C GLY A 238 -3.40 22.62 23.95
N PRO A 239 -3.40 22.49 22.63
CA PRO A 239 -2.39 23.11 21.74
C PRO A 239 -2.41 24.64 21.77
N PHE A 240 -3.45 25.25 22.31
CA PHE A 240 -3.59 26.72 22.43
C PHE A 240 -3.02 27.30 23.73
N ASN A 241 -2.68 26.45 24.72
CA ASN A 241 -2.21 26.89 26.05
C ASN A 241 -0.73 26.55 26.30
N SER A 242 0.01 26.12 25.27
CA SER A 242 1.32 25.48 25.38
C SER A 242 2.50 26.38 25.77
N HIS A 243 2.30 27.67 26.04
CA HIS A 243 3.38 28.61 26.44
C HIS A 243 3.02 29.47 27.66
N GLY A 244 2.05 29.02 28.46
CA GLY A 244 1.68 29.74 29.68
C GLY A 244 2.71 29.62 30.79
N ILE A 245 2.96 30.68 31.54
CA ILE A 245 3.79 30.67 32.74
C ILE A 245 2.96 30.17 33.93
N ALA A 246 3.43 29.08 34.54
CA ALA A 246 2.83 28.56 35.78
C ALA A 246 3.52 29.19 37.00
N THR A 247 2.80 29.90 37.85
CA THR A 247 3.25 30.30 39.17
C THR A 247 2.56 29.43 40.22
N VAL A 248 3.33 28.80 41.09
CA VAL A 248 2.86 27.88 42.14
C VAL A 248 3.33 28.37 43.49
N ASP A 249 2.43 28.50 44.42
CA ASP A 249 2.75 28.83 45.82
C ASP A 249 3.12 27.54 46.59
N GLY A 250 4.30 27.54 47.21
CA GLY A 250 4.75 26.44 48.06
C GLY A 250 6.03 25.74 47.54
N ASN A 251 6.48 24.77 48.30
CA ASN A 251 7.72 24.02 48.00
C ASN A 251 7.42 22.93 46.96
N VAL A 252 7.36 23.32 45.70
CA VAL A 252 7.05 22.42 44.54
C VAL A 252 8.31 22.22 43.73
N THR A 253 8.72 20.96 43.54
CA THR A 253 9.81 20.61 42.65
C THR A 253 9.29 20.03 41.38
N VAL A 254 9.62 20.66 40.24
CA VAL A 254 9.27 20.21 38.91
C VAL A 254 10.47 19.55 38.25
N THR A 255 10.41 18.27 38.04
CA THR A 255 11.46 17.51 37.34
C THR A 255 10.97 17.13 35.96
N LYS A 256 11.65 17.59 34.92
CA LYS A 256 11.40 17.12 33.56
C LYS A 256 11.98 15.73 33.38
N LEU A 257 11.15 14.78 33.01
CA LEU A 257 11.52 13.37 32.86
C LEU A 257 11.70 12.95 31.38
N ALA A 258 11.34 13.81 30.44
CA ALA A 258 11.44 13.50 29.01
C ALA A 258 12.44 14.37 28.29
N GLU A 259 13.13 13.72 27.38
CA GLU A 259 13.96 14.33 26.37
C GLU A 259 13.13 15.13 25.37
N ASN A 260 13.72 16.15 24.78
CA ASN A 260 13.07 16.95 23.76
C ASN A 260 12.82 16.11 22.51
N MET A 261 11.71 16.38 21.77
CA MET A 261 11.46 15.75 20.47
C MET A 261 12.59 15.91 19.47
N ARG A 262 13.43 16.95 19.61
CA ARG A 262 14.65 17.14 18.82
C ARG A 262 15.68 16.05 19.07
N ASP A 263 15.77 15.54 20.28
CA ASP A 263 16.75 14.52 20.66
C ASP A 263 16.34 13.11 20.16
N MET A 264 15.07 12.94 19.77
CA MET A 264 14.56 11.69 19.20
C MET A 264 14.77 11.55 17.68
N ASP A 265 15.24 12.58 17.02
CA ASP A 265 15.50 12.63 15.55
C ASP A 265 14.39 12.00 14.66
N MET A 266 13.14 12.14 15.10
CA MET A 266 11.99 11.51 14.46
C MET A 266 11.75 12.01 13.03
N THR A 267 12.20 13.23 12.73
CA THR A 267 12.03 13.82 11.40
C THR A 267 12.95 13.12 10.38
N GLU A 268 14.22 12.90 10.74
CA GLU A 268 15.17 12.18 9.89
C GLU A 268 14.77 10.70 9.78
N GLY A 269 14.36 10.06 10.86
CA GLY A 269 13.83 8.69 10.83
C GLY A 269 12.66 8.54 9.87
N ARG A 270 11.72 9.47 9.87
CA ARG A 270 10.60 9.46 8.94
C ARG A 270 11.00 9.79 7.50
N ARG A 271 12.03 10.61 7.27
CA ARG A 271 12.61 10.82 5.93
C ARG A 271 13.25 9.53 5.43
N PHE A 272 14.03 8.86 6.26
CA PHE A 272 14.63 7.57 5.91
C PHE A 272 13.57 6.53 5.52
N LEU A 273 12.50 6.37 6.30
CA LEU A 273 11.41 5.45 5.98
C LEU A 273 10.71 5.80 4.65
N ARG A 274 10.50 7.09 4.37
CA ARG A 274 9.98 7.53 3.08
C ARG A 274 10.90 7.09 1.94
N ASP A 275 12.19 7.34 2.09
CA ASP A 275 13.17 7.07 1.05
C ASP A 275 13.32 5.56 0.82
N ALA A 276 13.27 4.75 1.87
CA ALA A 276 13.24 3.28 1.78
C ALA A 276 12.02 2.78 0.98
N VAL A 277 10.85 3.38 1.19
CA VAL A 277 9.65 3.05 0.40
C VAL A 277 9.84 3.42 -1.07
N LEU A 278 10.34 4.62 -1.38
CA LEU A 278 10.58 5.05 -2.76
C LEU A 278 11.62 4.17 -3.47
N GLU A 279 12.70 3.83 -2.77
CA GLU A 279 13.75 2.95 -3.26
C GLU A 279 13.23 1.55 -3.58
N HIS A 280 12.40 0.99 -2.71
CA HIS A 280 11.79 -0.32 -2.93
C HIS A 280 10.91 -0.37 -4.18
N PHE A 281 10.10 0.66 -4.43
CA PHE A 281 9.29 0.78 -5.65
C PHE A 281 10.12 1.25 -6.87
N GLY A 282 11.38 1.64 -6.67
CA GLY A 282 12.26 2.16 -7.72
C GLY A 282 11.87 3.54 -8.23
N VAL A 283 11.11 4.31 -7.44
CA VAL A 283 10.57 5.62 -7.86
C VAL A 283 11.52 6.73 -7.43
N PRO A 284 12.10 7.51 -8.37
CA PRO A 284 12.90 8.67 -8.03
C PRO A 284 12.13 9.72 -7.21
N ARG A 285 12.79 10.40 -6.29
CA ARG A 285 12.18 11.42 -5.42
C ARG A 285 11.53 12.55 -6.21
N GLU A 286 12.13 12.94 -7.33
CA GLU A 286 11.66 14.00 -8.23
C GLU A 286 10.26 13.70 -8.80
N ILE A 287 9.96 12.43 -9.08
CA ILE A 287 8.64 11.98 -9.57
C ILE A 287 7.55 12.21 -8.52
N MET A 288 7.91 12.16 -7.24
CA MET A 288 7.03 12.48 -6.13
C MET A 288 7.00 13.97 -5.75
N GLY A 289 7.65 14.83 -6.56
CA GLY A 289 7.71 16.28 -6.32
C GLY A 289 8.68 16.70 -5.24
N ILE A 290 9.62 15.84 -4.84
CA ILE A 290 10.65 16.16 -3.84
C ILE A 290 11.87 16.69 -4.59
N THR A 291 12.03 18.03 -4.60
CA THR A 291 13.01 18.74 -5.46
C THR A 291 14.13 19.41 -4.68
N GLU A 292 14.37 19.03 -3.42
CA GLU A 292 15.33 19.70 -2.51
C GLU A 292 16.77 19.85 -3.07
N SER A 293 17.15 19.05 -4.08
CA SER A 293 18.49 19.09 -4.72
C SER A 293 18.43 18.86 -6.23
N SER A 294 17.25 18.99 -6.86
CA SER A 294 17.10 18.66 -8.27
C SER A 294 17.35 19.87 -9.17
N ASN A 295 18.02 19.61 -10.29
CA ASN A 295 18.11 20.53 -11.42
C ASN A 295 17.39 19.91 -12.63
N ARG A 296 17.32 20.64 -13.75
CA ARG A 296 16.62 20.16 -14.95
C ARG A 296 17.17 18.82 -15.46
N ALA A 297 18.49 18.65 -15.48
CA ALA A 297 19.11 17.43 -15.98
C ALA A 297 18.79 16.22 -15.07
N THR A 298 18.81 16.40 -13.75
CA THR A 298 18.41 15.34 -12.81
C THR A 298 16.94 14.99 -12.93
N SER A 299 16.07 15.97 -13.18
CA SER A 299 14.63 15.73 -13.37
C SER A 299 14.34 14.96 -14.67
N GLU A 300 15.03 15.29 -15.78
CA GLU A 300 14.92 14.54 -17.03
C GLU A 300 15.44 13.11 -16.90
N ALA A 301 16.57 12.92 -16.22
CA ALA A 301 17.10 11.59 -15.90
C ALA A 301 16.15 10.79 -15.03
N ALA A 302 15.53 11.40 -14.02
CA ALA A 302 14.56 10.78 -13.15
C ALA A 302 13.31 10.30 -13.92
N GLN A 303 12.80 11.10 -14.86
CA GLN A 303 11.69 10.71 -15.73
C GLN A 303 12.06 9.51 -16.62
N TYR A 304 13.24 9.52 -17.21
CA TYR A 304 13.72 8.39 -18.02
C TYR A 304 13.84 7.11 -17.18
N ILE A 305 14.50 7.18 -16.02
CA ILE A 305 14.68 6.03 -15.12
C ILE A 305 13.31 5.49 -14.67
N TYR A 306 12.39 6.36 -14.31
CA TYR A 306 11.06 5.99 -13.88
C TYR A 306 10.28 5.29 -15.01
N ALA A 307 10.25 5.88 -16.20
CA ALA A 307 9.58 5.28 -17.35
C ALA A 307 10.18 3.91 -17.71
N GLN A 308 11.52 3.83 -17.81
CA GLN A 308 12.22 2.63 -18.25
C GLN A 308 12.17 1.49 -17.22
N ASN A 309 12.34 1.79 -15.92
CA ASN A 309 12.56 0.77 -14.90
C ASN A 309 11.30 0.49 -14.06
N VAL A 310 10.34 1.40 -14.00
CA VAL A 310 9.14 1.23 -13.18
C VAL A 310 7.91 1.01 -14.04
N ILE A 311 7.67 1.89 -15.03
CA ILE A 311 6.45 1.85 -15.84
C ILE A 311 6.50 0.76 -16.91
N MET A 312 7.56 0.72 -17.74
CA MET A 312 7.67 -0.25 -18.84
C MET A 312 7.56 -1.72 -18.40
N PRO A 313 8.24 -2.19 -17.33
CA PRO A 313 8.11 -3.59 -16.93
C PRO A 313 6.69 -3.95 -16.48
N ARG A 314 5.98 -3.01 -15.89
CA ARG A 314 4.57 -3.19 -15.46
C ARG A 314 3.62 -3.19 -16.66
N LEU A 315 3.86 -2.31 -17.65
CA LEU A 315 3.11 -2.32 -18.92
C LEU A 315 3.30 -3.62 -19.67
N ASN A 316 4.53 -4.11 -19.79
CA ASN A 316 4.82 -5.36 -20.50
C ASN A 316 4.07 -6.55 -19.85
N ARG A 317 4.02 -6.62 -18.53
CA ARG A 317 3.24 -7.67 -17.84
C ARG A 317 1.73 -7.52 -18.05
N ARG A 318 1.23 -6.30 -18.07
CA ARG A 318 -0.18 -6.04 -18.36
C ARG A 318 -0.51 -6.39 -19.82
N GLU A 319 0.36 -6.04 -20.76
CA GLU A 319 0.28 -6.40 -22.16
C GLU A 319 0.22 -7.93 -22.34
N GLU A 320 1.15 -8.66 -21.73
CA GLU A 320 1.16 -10.12 -21.73
C GLU A 320 -0.15 -10.70 -21.17
N ALA A 321 -0.63 -10.16 -20.05
CA ALA A 321 -1.88 -10.63 -19.45
C ALA A 321 -3.10 -10.36 -20.37
N ILE A 322 -3.17 -9.21 -21.00
CA ILE A 322 -4.24 -8.88 -21.97
C ILE A 322 -4.16 -9.83 -23.17
N ASN A 323 -2.97 -10.01 -23.74
CA ASN A 323 -2.74 -10.86 -24.91
C ASN A 323 -3.05 -12.34 -24.63
N THR A 324 -2.84 -12.81 -23.39
CA THR A 324 -3.05 -14.22 -23.04
C THR A 324 -4.44 -14.51 -22.48
N GLN A 325 -5.08 -13.57 -21.80
CA GLN A 325 -6.32 -13.84 -21.06
C GLN A 325 -7.55 -13.15 -21.67
N ILE A 326 -7.41 -12.08 -22.46
CA ILE A 326 -8.55 -11.34 -23.02
C ILE A 326 -8.62 -11.51 -24.53
N LEU A 327 -7.53 -11.23 -25.25
CA LEU A 327 -7.52 -11.26 -26.71
C LEU A 327 -7.96 -12.58 -27.35
N PRO A 328 -7.66 -13.77 -26.80
CA PRO A 328 -8.10 -15.03 -27.38
C PRO A 328 -9.62 -15.17 -27.55
N PHE A 329 -10.41 -14.45 -26.75
CA PHE A 329 -11.87 -14.39 -26.91
C PHE A 329 -12.33 -13.63 -28.17
N TYR A 330 -11.47 -12.80 -28.74
CA TYR A 330 -11.76 -11.95 -29.88
C TYR A 330 -11.09 -12.43 -31.18
N GLY A 331 -10.01 -13.19 -31.09
CA GLY A 331 -9.28 -13.75 -32.22
C GLY A 331 -7.85 -14.13 -31.85
N ASN A 332 -7.31 -15.19 -32.46
CA ASN A 332 -5.95 -15.66 -32.22
C ASN A 332 -4.89 -14.94 -33.07
N ASP A 333 -5.33 -14.14 -34.03
CA ASP A 333 -4.49 -13.35 -34.93
C ASP A 333 -4.26 -11.92 -34.43
N LEU A 334 -4.80 -11.60 -33.27
CA LEU A 334 -4.74 -10.26 -32.67
C LEU A 334 -3.60 -10.15 -31.67
N VAL A 335 -2.99 -8.95 -31.61
CA VAL A 335 -1.98 -8.58 -30.64
C VAL A 335 -2.26 -7.16 -30.15
N TRP A 336 -2.14 -6.96 -28.84
CA TRP A 336 -2.21 -5.65 -28.20
C TRP A 336 -0.83 -5.19 -27.78
N HIS A 337 -0.47 -3.95 -28.10
CA HIS A 337 0.75 -3.31 -27.65
C HIS A 337 0.46 -1.97 -26.98
N PHE A 338 1.16 -1.69 -25.88
CA PHE A 338 1.18 -0.33 -25.33
C PHE A 338 2.20 0.52 -26.08
N ASP A 339 1.89 1.81 -26.19
CA ASP A 339 2.82 2.79 -26.75
C ASP A 339 4.07 2.90 -25.86
N ASP A 340 5.23 3.17 -26.50
CA ASP A 340 6.49 3.38 -25.78
C ASP A 340 6.39 4.67 -24.95
N VAL A 341 6.49 4.53 -23.62
CA VAL A 341 6.39 5.62 -22.66
C VAL A 341 7.75 6.20 -22.25
N VAL A 342 8.85 5.61 -22.76
CA VAL A 342 10.19 6.08 -22.42
C VAL A 342 10.52 7.35 -23.19
N PRO A 343 10.84 8.47 -22.52
CA PRO A 343 11.18 9.70 -23.22
C PRO A 343 12.43 9.50 -24.11
N ARG A 344 12.27 9.74 -25.40
CA ARG A 344 13.42 9.73 -26.33
C ARG A 344 14.19 11.03 -26.17
N SER A 345 15.51 10.94 -26.00
CA SER A 345 16.33 12.13 -25.97
C SER A 345 16.38 12.76 -27.38
N GLN A 346 16.04 14.05 -27.49
CA GLN A 346 16.07 14.78 -28.77
C GLN A 346 17.46 14.82 -29.43
N GLU A 347 18.53 14.51 -28.68
CA GLU A 347 19.89 14.42 -29.22
C GLU A 347 20.12 13.14 -30.03
N PHE A 348 19.47 12.03 -29.69
CA PHE A 348 19.55 10.77 -30.44
C PHE A 348 18.81 10.83 -31.79
N ASP A 349 17.69 11.56 -31.85
CA ASP A 349 16.91 11.70 -33.08
C ASP A 349 17.57 12.67 -34.09
N LYS A 350 18.46 13.55 -33.65
CA LYS A 350 19.25 14.44 -34.50
C LYS A 350 20.52 13.79 -35.07
N ALA A 351 20.89 12.62 -34.54
CA ALA A 351 22.09 11.88 -34.96
C ALA A 351 21.79 10.75 -35.95
N LYS A 352 20.50 10.52 -36.29
CA LYS A 352 20.03 9.66 -37.38
C LYS A 352 19.68 10.51 -38.61
#